data_7cc4e6cf57bacdf07ef7ecf76a3d9af8
#
_entry.id   7cc4e6cf57bacdf07ef7ecf76a3d9af8
#
_cell.length_a   1.000
_cell.length_b   1.000
_cell.length_c   1.000
_cell.angle_alpha   90.00
_cell.angle_beta   90.00
_cell.angle_gamma   90.00
#
_symmetry.space_group_name_H-M   'P 1'
#
loop_
_entity.id
_entity.type
_entity.pdbx_description
1 polymer ?
#
loop_
_entity_poly.entity_id
_entity_poly.type
_entity_poly.pdbx_seq_one_letter_code
_entity_poly.pdbx_strand_id
1 'polypeptide(L)'
;MLRRLNTTGGRRSDMFVTVEEVANAHMKELEAIYPVLNEDKAKDADESFKSFIQNVFDKKVVSSVYLTGEGFENNWYPNSLRVLCNGRRAFIGNNLYSKGACYSSMRYAQKYDEGPIYLDGTKLTEQISLRMRIAGQEGWYPIVSWGTHWYEADGQWEVLLEDTSDIEIHIETLTGEELRVESIPLEGLPQRNDYSLRLQIEVMFMDEQTCMLRFKDMGFGEFYPASDFMIEKELHLGGINGQFNSLS
;
A
#
# COMPACT_ATOMS: atom_id res chain seq x y z
N MET A 1 -22.76 -0.65 -3.59
CA MET A 1 -21.32 -0.65 -3.95
C MET A 1 -20.76 -2.07 -3.77
N LEU A 2 -20.03 -2.58 -4.75
CA LEU A 2 -19.33 -3.86 -4.69
C LEU A 2 -17.84 -3.62 -4.86
N ARG A 3 -17.05 -4.14 -3.94
CA ARG A 3 -15.60 -4.09 -3.96
C ARG A 3 -15.02 -5.49 -4.09
N ARG A 4 -13.94 -5.63 -4.84
CA ARG A 4 -13.17 -6.85 -4.97
C ARG A 4 -11.87 -6.72 -4.21
N LEU A 5 -11.57 -7.72 -3.38
CA LEU A 5 -10.26 -7.87 -2.77
C LEU A 5 -9.45 -8.86 -3.61
N ASN A 6 -8.32 -8.41 -4.10
CA ASN A 6 -7.34 -9.25 -4.78
C ASN A 6 -6.17 -9.51 -3.84
N THR A 7 -5.76 -10.77 -3.76
CA THR A 7 -4.57 -11.17 -2.99
C THR A 7 -3.47 -11.56 -3.96
N THR A 8 -2.32 -10.94 -3.83
CA THR A 8 -1.15 -11.22 -4.67
C THR A 8 0.03 -11.57 -3.76
N GLY A 9 0.76 -12.62 -4.07
CA GLY A 9 2.00 -12.97 -3.38
C GLY A 9 3.18 -12.18 -3.96
N GLY A 10 3.97 -11.56 -3.11
CA GLY A 10 5.24 -10.94 -3.49
C GLY A 10 6.41 -11.92 -3.49
N ARG A 11 7.58 -11.50 -3.99
CA ARG A 11 8.80 -12.33 -4.08
C ARG A 11 9.35 -12.79 -2.73
N ARG A 12 9.04 -12.08 -1.63
CA ARG A 12 9.56 -12.34 -0.27
C ARG A 12 8.55 -12.96 0.67
N SER A 13 7.64 -13.77 0.18
CA SER A 13 6.55 -14.38 0.97
C SER A 13 5.50 -13.38 1.49
N ASP A 14 5.65 -12.10 1.24
CA ASP A 14 4.67 -11.11 1.66
C ASP A 14 3.42 -11.24 0.79
N MET A 15 2.28 -11.23 1.44
CA MET A 15 1.00 -11.25 0.77
C MET A 15 0.45 -9.83 0.72
N PHE A 16 0.09 -9.37 -0.46
CA PHE A 16 -0.52 -8.05 -0.65
C PHE A 16 -2.00 -8.18 -0.95
N VAL A 17 -2.76 -7.23 -0.46
CA VAL A 17 -4.19 -7.15 -0.72
C VAL A 17 -4.52 -5.78 -1.29
N THR A 18 -5.08 -5.78 -2.48
CA THR A 18 -5.66 -4.57 -3.09
C THR A 18 -7.17 -4.61 -3.04
N VAL A 19 -7.79 -3.44 -2.98
CA VAL A 19 -9.25 -3.29 -3.05
C VAL A 19 -9.62 -2.43 -4.25
N GLU A 20 -10.49 -2.96 -5.05
CA GLU A 20 -10.98 -2.35 -6.28
C GLU A 20 -12.50 -2.20 -6.19
N GLU A 21 -13.01 -1.02 -6.54
CA GLU A 21 -14.44 -0.85 -6.73
C GLU A 21 -14.84 -1.42 -8.10
N VAL A 22 -15.60 -2.51 -8.08
CA VAL A 22 -15.97 -3.25 -9.30
C VAL A 22 -17.28 -2.73 -9.89
N ALA A 23 -18.22 -2.38 -9.01
CA ALA A 23 -19.53 -1.90 -9.44
C ALA A 23 -20.20 -1.09 -8.34
N ASN A 24 -20.93 -0.07 -8.77
CA ASN A 24 -21.79 0.73 -7.91
C ASN A 24 -23.16 0.84 -8.60
N ALA A 25 -24.22 0.56 -7.85
CA ALA A 25 -25.57 0.71 -8.34
C ALA A 25 -26.46 1.31 -7.26
N HIS A 26 -27.24 2.29 -7.64
CA HIS A 26 -28.29 2.84 -6.80
C HIS A 26 -29.60 2.11 -7.13
N MET A 27 -30.13 1.41 -6.14
CA MET A 27 -31.36 0.62 -6.28
C MET A 27 -32.46 1.28 -5.44
N LYS A 28 -33.40 1.94 -6.09
CA LYS A 28 -34.53 2.64 -5.43
C LYS A 28 -35.40 1.67 -4.62
N GLU A 29 -35.49 0.42 -5.05
CA GLU A 29 -36.24 -0.64 -4.40
C GLU A 29 -35.69 -0.93 -3.01
N LEU A 30 -34.37 -0.80 -2.79
CA LEU A 30 -33.73 -0.99 -1.50
C LEU A 30 -34.06 0.12 -0.49
N GLU A 31 -34.23 1.36 -0.95
CA GLU A 31 -34.63 2.47 -0.08
C GLU A 31 -36.05 2.29 0.48
N ALA A 32 -36.90 1.58 -0.25
CA ALA A 32 -38.28 1.37 0.12
C ALA A 32 -38.49 0.24 1.15
N ILE A 33 -37.44 -0.52 1.50
CA ILE A 33 -37.52 -1.64 2.46
C ILE A 33 -37.46 -1.13 3.90
N TYR A 34 -36.83 0.00 4.15
CA TYR A 34 -36.62 0.54 5.48
C TYR A 34 -37.56 1.71 5.79
N PRO A 35 -37.93 1.94 7.06
CA PRO A 35 -37.57 1.18 8.27
C PRO A 35 -38.43 -0.06 8.55
N VAL A 36 -39.49 -0.30 7.79
CA VAL A 36 -40.42 -1.44 7.96
C VAL A 36 -40.36 -2.33 6.71
N LEU A 37 -40.05 -3.61 6.93
CA LEU A 37 -39.97 -4.58 5.84
C LEU A 37 -41.35 -4.77 5.21
N ASN A 38 -41.52 -4.36 3.96
CA ASN A 38 -42.70 -4.62 3.14
C ASN A 38 -42.39 -5.84 2.25
N GLU A 39 -43.13 -6.92 2.40
CA GLU A 39 -42.85 -8.19 1.73
C GLU A 39 -42.91 -8.12 0.21
N ASP A 40 -43.80 -7.33 -0.37
CA ASP A 40 -43.90 -7.20 -1.83
C ASP A 40 -42.68 -6.39 -2.39
N LYS A 41 -42.34 -5.30 -1.73
CA LYS A 41 -41.14 -4.51 -2.08
C LYS A 41 -39.85 -5.27 -1.86
N ALA A 42 -39.81 -6.15 -0.85
CA ALA A 42 -38.69 -7.01 -0.59
C ALA A 42 -38.42 -8.00 -1.73
N LYS A 43 -39.45 -8.51 -2.38
CA LYS A 43 -39.31 -9.40 -3.55
C LYS A 43 -38.73 -8.67 -4.74
N ASP A 44 -39.22 -7.47 -5.01
CA ASP A 44 -38.71 -6.65 -6.11
C ASP A 44 -37.24 -6.25 -5.89
N ALA A 45 -36.90 -5.89 -4.64
CA ALA A 45 -35.54 -5.60 -4.24
C ALA A 45 -34.60 -6.82 -4.35
N ASP A 46 -35.06 -8.01 -3.96
CA ASP A 46 -34.29 -9.26 -4.10
C ASP A 46 -34.01 -9.58 -5.57
N GLU A 47 -35.00 -9.43 -6.47
CA GLU A 47 -34.78 -9.68 -7.91
C GLU A 47 -33.85 -8.64 -8.53
N SER A 48 -33.95 -7.37 -8.14
CA SER A 48 -33.04 -6.31 -8.59
C SER A 48 -31.61 -6.58 -8.12
N PHE A 49 -31.44 -6.96 -6.84
CA PHE A 49 -30.13 -7.28 -6.28
C PHE A 49 -29.55 -8.55 -6.90
N LYS A 50 -30.36 -9.59 -7.11
CA LYS A 50 -29.96 -10.82 -7.79
C LYS A 50 -29.43 -10.52 -9.21
N SER A 51 -30.15 -9.70 -9.98
CA SER A 51 -29.74 -9.33 -11.32
C SER A 51 -28.41 -8.58 -11.32
N PHE A 52 -28.23 -7.66 -10.38
CA PHE A 52 -26.94 -6.96 -10.19
C PHE A 52 -25.80 -7.92 -9.91
N ILE A 53 -25.98 -8.86 -8.96
CA ILE A 53 -24.95 -9.86 -8.60
C ILE A 53 -24.61 -10.74 -9.79
N GLN A 54 -25.62 -11.23 -10.54
CA GLN A 54 -25.39 -12.08 -11.69
C GLN A 54 -24.56 -11.38 -12.76
N ASN A 55 -24.86 -10.13 -13.05
CA ASN A 55 -24.10 -9.33 -14.02
C ASN A 55 -22.65 -9.10 -13.60
N VAL A 56 -22.43 -8.80 -12.30
CA VAL A 56 -21.07 -8.52 -11.81
C VAL A 56 -20.23 -9.77 -11.70
N PHE A 57 -20.83 -10.92 -11.38
CA PHE A 57 -20.12 -12.19 -11.18
C PHE A 57 -20.00 -13.04 -12.44
N ASP A 58 -20.58 -12.57 -13.57
CA ASP A 58 -20.45 -13.30 -14.83
C ASP A 58 -18.98 -13.55 -15.18
N LYS A 59 -18.65 -14.82 -15.42
CA LYS A 59 -17.29 -15.30 -15.79
C LYS A 59 -16.18 -14.97 -14.79
N LYS A 60 -16.50 -14.52 -13.56
CA LYS A 60 -15.51 -14.22 -12.53
C LYS A 60 -15.42 -15.32 -11.50
N VAL A 61 -14.18 -15.69 -11.15
CA VAL A 61 -13.92 -16.63 -10.06
C VAL A 61 -13.89 -15.83 -8.75
N VAL A 62 -14.87 -16.14 -7.87
CA VAL A 62 -15.00 -15.51 -6.56
C VAL A 62 -15.10 -16.62 -5.52
N SER A 63 -14.19 -16.65 -4.57
CA SER A 63 -14.14 -17.70 -3.53
C SER A 63 -15.07 -17.41 -2.34
N SER A 64 -15.18 -16.15 -1.98
CA SER A 64 -15.97 -15.72 -0.82
C SER A 64 -16.59 -14.36 -1.06
N VAL A 65 -17.77 -14.12 -0.47
CA VAL A 65 -18.49 -12.86 -0.50
C VAL A 65 -18.85 -12.45 0.91
N TYR A 66 -18.65 -11.20 1.23
CA TYR A 66 -19.06 -10.60 2.49
C TYR A 66 -20.12 -9.53 2.22
N LEU A 67 -21.28 -9.71 2.80
CA LEU A 67 -22.36 -8.73 2.82
C LEU A 67 -22.19 -7.86 4.06
N THR A 68 -22.06 -6.56 3.88
CA THR A 68 -21.82 -5.63 4.98
C THR A 68 -22.73 -4.41 4.84
N GLY A 69 -23.15 -3.88 5.98
CA GLY A 69 -24.06 -2.75 6.09
C GLY A 69 -25.43 -3.13 6.65
N GLU A 70 -26.11 -2.16 7.23
CA GLU A 70 -27.41 -2.35 7.90
C GLU A 70 -28.48 -2.93 6.97
N GLY A 71 -28.36 -2.67 5.67
CA GLY A 71 -29.30 -3.21 4.65
C GLY A 71 -29.36 -4.72 4.56
N PHE A 72 -28.40 -5.45 5.14
CA PHE A 72 -28.38 -6.93 5.11
C PHE A 72 -28.75 -7.59 6.44
N GLU A 73 -29.27 -6.87 7.40
CA GLU A 73 -29.66 -7.40 8.70
C GLU A 73 -30.95 -8.25 8.65
N ASN A 74 -31.80 -8.03 7.66
CA ASN A 74 -33.06 -8.74 7.46
C ASN A 74 -32.96 -9.76 6.32
N ASN A 75 -33.78 -10.82 6.38
CA ASN A 75 -33.77 -11.91 5.39
C ASN A 75 -34.59 -11.58 4.13
N TRP A 76 -34.46 -10.41 3.57
CA TRP A 76 -35.24 -9.98 2.40
C TRP A 76 -34.71 -10.49 1.05
N TYR A 77 -33.50 -11.08 0.99
CA TYR A 77 -32.77 -11.43 -0.23
C TYR A 77 -32.54 -12.96 -0.42
N PRO A 78 -33.53 -13.84 -0.29
CA PRO A 78 -33.31 -15.27 -0.38
C PRO A 78 -32.87 -15.75 -1.77
N ASN A 79 -33.36 -15.14 -2.86
CA ASN A 79 -32.97 -15.49 -4.22
C ASN A 79 -31.54 -15.01 -4.54
N SER A 80 -31.19 -13.81 -4.11
CA SER A 80 -29.83 -13.28 -4.21
C SER A 80 -28.85 -14.14 -3.41
N LEU A 81 -29.23 -14.58 -2.21
CA LEU A 81 -28.39 -15.44 -1.37
C LEU A 81 -28.05 -16.76 -2.05
N ARG A 82 -29.02 -17.38 -2.76
CA ARG A 82 -28.76 -18.60 -3.56
C ARG A 82 -27.71 -18.35 -4.65
N VAL A 83 -27.76 -17.20 -5.31
CA VAL A 83 -26.75 -16.82 -6.33
C VAL A 83 -25.41 -16.58 -5.66
N LEU A 84 -25.37 -15.89 -4.54
CA LEU A 84 -24.15 -15.63 -3.78
C LEU A 84 -23.48 -16.91 -3.28
N CYS A 85 -24.24 -17.90 -2.85
CA CYS A 85 -23.72 -19.18 -2.37
C CYS A 85 -23.40 -20.19 -3.48
N ASN A 86 -23.66 -19.87 -4.74
CA ASN A 86 -23.40 -20.79 -5.84
C ASN A 86 -21.88 -20.91 -6.12
N GLY A 87 -21.29 -22.03 -5.66
CA GLY A 87 -19.86 -22.32 -5.83
C GLY A 87 -18.92 -21.48 -4.96
N ARG A 88 -19.42 -20.72 -4.00
CA ARG A 88 -18.64 -19.83 -3.12
C ARG A 88 -19.24 -19.74 -1.73
N ARG A 89 -18.49 -19.14 -0.79
CA ARG A 89 -18.97 -18.89 0.57
C ARG A 89 -19.53 -17.48 0.68
N ALA A 90 -20.70 -17.32 1.28
CA ALA A 90 -21.27 -16.02 1.59
C ALA A 90 -21.35 -15.82 3.11
N PHE A 91 -20.94 -14.66 3.58
CA PHE A 91 -20.90 -14.28 4.99
C PHE A 91 -21.62 -12.96 5.20
N ILE A 92 -22.30 -12.83 6.33
CA ILE A 92 -22.84 -11.55 6.80
C ILE A 92 -21.81 -10.95 7.75
N GLY A 93 -21.34 -9.75 7.43
CA GLY A 93 -20.22 -9.08 8.10
C GLY A 93 -20.65 -7.90 8.97
N ASN A 94 -21.63 -8.09 9.89
CA ASN A 94 -22.16 -7.00 10.72
C ASN A 94 -21.09 -6.28 11.58
N ASN A 95 -20.01 -6.98 11.95
CA ASN A 95 -18.92 -6.44 12.77
C ASN A 95 -17.57 -6.38 12.02
N LEU A 96 -17.58 -6.40 10.70
CA LEU A 96 -16.37 -6.45 9.89
C LEU A 96 -15.51 -5.18 10.08
N TYR A 97 -16.15 -4.02 10.14
CA TYR A 97 -15.46 -2.73 10.38
C TYR A 97 -14.84 -2.65 11.78
N SER A 98 -15.59 -3.08 12.81
CA SER A 98 -15.08 -3.08 14.19
C SER A 98 -13.90 -4.03 14.36
N LYS A 99 -13.96 -5.21 13.75
CA LYS A 99 -12.84 -6.16 13.72
C LYS A 99 -11.65 -5.59 12.97
N GLY A 100 -11.87 -4.99 11.80
CA GLY A 100 -10.82 -4.35 11.01
C GLY A 100 -10.11 -3.25 11.80
N ALA A 101 -10.85 -2.37 12.45
CA ALA A 101 -10.31 -1.33 13.31
C ALA A 101 -9.48 -1.90 14.47
N CYS A 102 -9.95 -2.99 15.08
CA CYS A 102 -9.22 -3.68 16.15
C CYS A 102 -7.89 -4.25 15.65
N TYR A 103 -7.86 -4.95 14.52
CA TYR A 103 -6.63 -5.47 13.94
C TYR A 103 -5.67 -4.35 13.52
N SER A 104 -6.18 -3.27 12.93
CA SER A 104 -5.37 -2.12 12.56
C SER A 104 -4.72 -1.49 13.79
N SER A 105 -5.48 -1.32 14.89
CA SER A 105 -4.96 -0.80 16.14
C SER A 105 -3.90 -1.72 16.77
N MET A 106 -4.07 -3.03 16.67
CA MET A 106 -3.07 -4.00 17.15
C MET A 106 -1.77 -3.93 16.35
N ARG A 107 -1.85 -3.78 15.03
CA ARG A 107 -0.68 -3.56 14.16
C ARG A 107 0.04 -2.26 14.51
N TYR A 108 -0.70 -1.17 14.61
CA TYR A 108 -0.15 0.13 15.00
C TYR A 108 0.59 0.07 16.35
N ALA A 109 0.07 -0.70 17.31
CA ALA A 109 0.72 -0.93 18.60
C ALA A 109 1.86 -1.97 18.54
N GLN A 110 2.27 -2.44 17.37
CA GLN A 110 3.31 -3.46 17.13
C GLN A 110 3.07 -4.79 17.89
N LYS A 111 1.83 -5.06 18.23
CA LYS A 111 1.42 -6.29 18.92
C LYS A 111 1.02 -7.42 17.99
N TYR A 112 0.89 -7.12 16.73
CA TYR A 112 0.50 -8.07 15.68
C TYR A 112 1.08 -7.60 14.35
N ASP A 113 2.02 -8.35 13.81
CA ASP A 113 2.69 -8.03 12.54
C ASP A 113 2.49 -9.12 11.46
N GLU A 114 1.70 -10.13 11.77
CA GLU A 114 1.40 -11.20 10.82
C GLU A 114 0.15 -10.85 9.99
N GLY A 115 0.27 -10.96 8.69
CA GLY A 115 -0.84 -10.79 7.78
C GLY A 115 -0.49 -10.02 6.51
N PRO A 116 -1.39 -10.00 5.55
CA PRO A 116 -1.15 -9.33 4.27
C PRO A 116 -1.04 -7.82 4.45
N ILE A 117 -0.19 -7.23 3.63
CA ILE A 117 -0.09 -5.78 3.50
C ILE A 117 -1.26 -5.30 2.66
N TYR A 118 -2.12 -4.50 3.25
CA TYR A 118 -3.22 -3.87 2.55
C TYR A 118 -2.71 -2.63 1.80
N LEU A 119 -2.93 -2.61 0.50
CA LEU A 119 -2.56 -1.49 -0.37
C LEU A 119 -3.81 -0.71 -0.77
N ASP A 120 -3.79 0.56 -0.49
CA ASP A 120 -4.72 1.54 -1.00
C ASP A 120 -3.98 2.62 -1.80
N GLY A 121 -4.70 3.59 -2.34
CA GLY A 121 -4.12 4.66 -3.14
C GLY A 121 -3.16 5.60 -2.39
N THR A 122 -3.00 5.44 -1.08
CA THR A 122 -2.10 6.26 -0.27
C THR A 122 -0.82 5.53 0.14
N LYS A 123 -0.71 4.23 -0.17
CA LYS A 123 0.44 3.41 0.22
C LYS A 123 1.43 3.23 -0.91
N LEU A 124 2.68 3.30 -0.54
CA LEU A 124 3.79 3.11 -1.46
C LEU A 124 3.85 1.66 -1.95
N THR A 125 4.04 1.50 -3.24
CA THR A 125 4.21 0.21 -3.93
C THR A 125 5.65 -0.08 -4.29
N GLU A 126 6.52 0.87 -4.05
CA GLU A 126 7.96 0.76 -4.27
C GLU A 126 8.71 0.96 -2.97
N GLN A 127 9.85 0.29 -2.87
CA GLN A 127 10.81 0.40 -1.78
C GLN A 127 12.05 1.12 -2.28
N ILE A 128 12.56 2.04 -1.48
CA ILE A 128 13.83 2.71 -1.73
C ILE A 128 14.85 2.14 -0.77
N SER A 129 15.95 1.62 -1.29
CA SER A 129 17.04 1.06 -0.50
C SER A 129 18.36 1.73 -0.86
N LEU A 130 19.21 1.92 0.15
CA LEU A 130 20.58 2.40 -0.02
C LEU A 130 21.56 1.23 0.04
N ARG A 131 22.64 1.31 -0.73
CA ARG A 131 23.77 0.42 -0.55
C ARG A 131 24.57 0.87 0.66
N MET A 132 24.61 0.09 1.69
CA MET A 132 25.27 0.41 2.95
C MET A 132 26.04 -0.76 3.51
N ARG A 133 27.00 -0.47 4.40
CA ARG A 133 27.65 -1.47 5.24
C ARG A 133 27.18 -1.29 6.69
N ILE A 134 26.50 -2.31 7.24
CA ILE A 134 26.06 -2.33 8.63
C ILE A 134 26.72 -3.53 9.33
N ALA A 135 27.40 -3.28 10.45
CA ALA A 135 28.13 -4.30 11.20
C ALA A 135 29.11 -5.14 10.34
N GLY A 136 29.74 -4.49 9.34
CA GLY A 136 30.70 -5.13 8.45
C GLY A 136 30.08 -5.91 7.27
N GLN A 137 28.79 -5.98 7.16
CA GLN A 137 28.07 -6.63 6.04
C GLN A 137 27.57 -5.57 5.06
N GLU A 138 27.93 -5.73 3.80
CA GLU A 138 27.36 -4.91 2.71
C GLU A 138 26.01 -5.45 2.29
N GLY A 139 25.08 -4.55 1.98
CA GLY A 139 23.75 -4.90 1.50
C GLY A 139 22.92 -3.70 1.12
N TRP A 140 21.73 -3.99 0.63
CA TRP A 140 20.70 -3.01 0.35
C TRP A 140 19.78 -2.88 1.56
N TYR A 141 19.76 -1.71 2.16
CA TYR A 141 18.99 -1.44 3.36
C TYR A 141 17.85 -0.48 3.02
N PRO A 142 16.61 -0.89 3.29
CA PRO A 142 15.46 -0.06 2.98
C PRO A 142 15.43 1.19 3.87
N ILE A 143 15.34 2.36 3.24
CA ILE A 143 15.05 3.64 3.88
C ILE A 143 13.59 4.03 3.72
N VAL A 144 12.94 3.51 2.68
CA VAL A 144 11.50 3.60 2.47
C VAL A 144 10.98 2.20 2.15
N SER A 145 9.95 1.76 2.84
CA SER A 145 9.36 0.43 2.64
C SER A 145 8.00 0.52 1.95
N TRP A 146 7.75 -0.41 1.02
CA TRP A 146 6.42 -0.58 0.45
C TRP A 146 5.37 -0.85 1.55
N GLY A 147 4.13 -0.49 1.28
CA GLY A 147 3.02 -0.64 2.23
C GLY A 147 2.98 0.44 3.32
N THR A 148 3.97 1.33 3.39
CA THR A 148 3.94 2.54 4.21
C THR A 148 3.06 3.59 3.54
N HIS A 149 2.30 4.36 4.31
CA HIS A 149 1.61 5.52 3.77
C HIS A 149 2.63 6.58 3.35
N TRP A 150 2.47 7.17 2.17
CA TRP A 150 3.43 8.15 1.66
C TRP A 150 3.65 9.31 2.64
N TYR A 151 2.61 9.78 3.33
CA TYR A 151 2.70 10.86 4.32
C TYR A 151 3.30 10.44 5.68
N GLU A 152 3.62 9.15 5.86
CA GLU A 152 4.32 8.58 7.01
C GLU A 152 5.72 8.07 6.63
N ALA A 153 6.10 8.19 5.35
CA ALA A 153 7.33 7.63 4.82
C ALA A 153 8.52 8.61 4.88
N ASP A 154 8.30 9.82 5.35
CA ASP A 154 9.38 10.76 5.61
C ASP A 154 10.36 10.18 6.64
N GLY A 155 11.64 10.40 6.39
CA GLY A 155 12.66 9.85 7.26
C GLY A 155 14.00 10.60 7.15
N GLN A 156 14.86 10.35 8.13
CA GLN A 156 16.18 10.96 8.21
C GLN A 156 17.18 9.92 8.72
N TRP A 157 18.31 9.83 8.04
CA TRP A 157 19.41 8.93 8.37
C TRP A 157 20.72 9.69 8.36
N GLU A 158 21.65 9.29 9.20
CA GLU A 158 23.03 9.72 9.16
C GLU A 158 23.91 8.54 8.74
N VAL A 159 24.74 8.76 7.74
CA VAL A 159 25.66 7.76 7.20
C VAL A 159 27.07 8.30 7.11
N LEU A 160 28.05 7.42 7.22
CA LEU A 160 29.44 7.73 6.90
C LEU A 160 29.71 7.27 5.48
N LEU A 161 30.28 8.16 4.69
CA LEU A 161 30.70 7.84 3.34
C LEU A 161 32.07 7.15 3.37
N GLU A 162 32.17 6.02 2.67
CA GLU A 162 33.39 5.26 2.53
C GLU A 162 33.86 5.29 1.08
N ASP A 163 34.88 6.09 0.80
CA ASP A 163 35.62 6.14 -0.46
C ASP A 163 34.75 6.11 -1.74
N THR A 164 33.65 6.88 -1.73
CA THR A 164 32.76 6.97 -2.88
C THR A 164 32.41 8.42 -3.21
N SER A 165 32.20 8.69 -4.48
CA SER A 165 31.78 9.99 -5.01
C SER A 165 30.29 10.07 -5.33
N ASP A 166 29.57 8.96 -5.16
CA ASP A 166 28.16 8.86 -5.47
C ASP A 166 27.43 7.93 -4.51
N ILE A 167 26.13 8.10 -4.42
CA ILE A 167 25.23 7.23 -3.64
C ILE A 167 24.39 6.43 -4.62
N GLU A 168 24.48 5.12 -4.49
CA GLU A 168 23.60 4.20 -5.23
C GLU A 168 22.31 3.93 -4.44
N ILE A 169 21.18 4.14 -5.10
CA ILE A 169 19.85 3.82 -4.60
C ILE A 169 19.21 2.76 -5.48
N HIS A 170 18.55 1.82 -4.83
CA HIS A 170 17.69 0.80 -5.46
C HIS A 170 16.24 1.17 -5.23
N ILE A 171 15.46 1.18 -6.30
CA ILE A 171 14.02 1.32 -6.27
C ILE A 171 13.44 0.02 -6.80
N GLU A 172 12.81 -0.74 -5.92
CA GLU A 172 12.28 -2.07 -6.21
C GLU A 172 10.76 -2.06 -6.06
N THR A 173 10.05 -2.59 -7.07
CA THR A 173 8.61 -2.75 -7.00
C THR A 173 8.23 -3.89 -6.06
N LEU A 174 7.04 -3.80 -5.51
CA LEU A 174 6.44 -4.79 -4.64
C LEU A 174 6.43 -6.22 -5.23
N THR A 175 6.22 -6.34 -6.53
CA THR A 175 6.26 -7.62 -7.26
C THR A 175 7.69 -8.11 -7.47
N GLY A 176 8.68 -7.23 -7.32
CA GLY A 176 10.08 -7.49 -7.61
C GLY A 176 10.36 -7.70 -9.11
N GLU A 177 9.43 -7.31 -9.97
CA GLU A 177 9.58 -7.45 -11.43
C GLU A 177 10.40 -6.30 -12.02
N GLU A 178 10.33 -5.13 -11.41
CA GLU A 178 11.10 -3.96 -11.81
C GLU A 178 12.08 -3.58 -10.72
N LEU A 179 13.31 -3.42 -11.09
CA LEU A 179 14.40 -2.92 -10.28
C LEU A 179 15.09 -1.78 -11.04
N ARG A 180 15.07 -0.60 -10.45
CA ARG A 180 15.77 0.57 -10.96
C ARG A 180 16.92 0.93 -10.00
N VAL A 181 18.10 1.11 -10.55
CA VAL A 181 19.27 1.59 -9.82
C VAL A 181 19.58 2.99 -10.30
N GLU A 182 19.63 3.93 -9.40
CA GLU A 182 20.06 5.30 -9.68
C GLU A 182 21.33 5.61 -8.90
N SER A 183 22.29 6.24 -9.56
CA SER A 183 23.49 6.79 -8.94
C SER A 183 23.34 8.31 -8.81
N ILE A 184 23.53 8.81 -7.61
CA ILE A 184 23.43 10.25 -7.29
C ILE A 184 24.83 10.75 -7.04
N PRO A 185 25.43 11.52 -7.97
CA PRO A 185 26.76 12.08 -7.79
C PRO A 185 26.74 13.19 -6.72
N LEU A 186 27.71 13.14 -5.82
CA LEU A 186 27.87 14.10 -4.73
C LEU A 186 28.82 15.22 -5.15
N GLU A 187 28.52 15.90 -6.25
CA GLU A 187 29.35 16.97 -6.78
C GLU A 187 29.47 18.16 -5.81
N GLY A 188 30.67 18.56 -5.51
CA GLY A 188 30.94 19.65 -4.56
C GLY A 188 31.09 19.21 -3.11
N LEU A 189 30.98 17.92 -2.82
CA LEU A 189 31.30 17.42 -1.50
C LEU A 189 32.78 17.65 -1.18
N PRO A 190 33.12 18.15 0.04
CA PRO A 190 34.50 18.37 0.41
C PRO A 190 35.29 17.06 0.45
N GLN A 191 36.50 17.07 -0.10
CA GLN A 191 37.38 15.91 0.01
C GLN A 191 37.94 15.83 1.44
N ARG A 192 37.69 14.71 2.07
CA ARG A 192 38.17 14.38 3.42
C ARG A 192 38.76 12.98 3.42
N ASN A 193 39.58 12.70 4.43
CA ASN A 193 40.08 11.34 4.63
C ASN A 193 38.96 10.38 4.94
N ASP A 194 39.18 9.10 4.69
CA ASP A 194 38.22 8.01 4.90
C ASP A 194 37.51 8.10 6.23
N TYR A 195 36.20 7.80 6.21
CA TYR A 195 35.29 7.81 7.35
C TYR A 195 35.05 9.15 8.05
N SER A 196 35.53 10.27 7.50
CA SER A 196 35.30 11.60 8.06
C SER A 196 34.19 12.39 7.37
N LEU A 197 33.59 11.82 6.33
CA LEU A 197 32.45 12.39 5.63
C LEU A 197 31.16 11.82 6.21
N ARG A 198 30.44 12.62 6.98
CA ARG A 198 29.15 12.28 7.55
C ARG A 198 28.06 13.04 6.80
N LEU A 199 27.19 12.28 6.15
CA LEU A 199 26.02 12.82 5.44
C LEU A 199 24.75 12.56 6.21
N GLN A 200 23.90 13.56 6.24
CA GLN A 200 22.48 13.41 6.57
C GLN A 200 21.72 13.17 5.26
N ILE A 201 20.89 12.15 5.26
CA ILE A 201 19.99 11.81 4.15
C ILE A 201 18.57 12.03 4.66
N GLU A 202 17.83 12.92 4.04
CA GLU A 202 16.43 13.17 4.31
C GLU A 202 15.60 12.69 3.14
N VAL A 203 14.49 12.01 3.44
CA VAL A 203 13.45 11.62 2.48
C VAL A 203 12.19 12.37 2.84
N MET A 204 11.61 13.07 1.90
CA MET A 204 10.36 13.81 2.06
C MET A 204 9.43 13.49 0.89
N PHE A 205 8.25 13.02 1.20
CA PHE A 205 7.23 12.73 0.18
C PHE A 205 6.33 13.95 -0.05
N MET A 206 6.06 14.24 -1.31
CA MET A 206 5.12 15.28 -1.73
C MET A 206 3.75 14.68 -2.06
N ASP A 207 3.75 13.48 -2.59
CA ASP A 207 2.58 12.66 -2.92
C ASP A 207 3.00 11.17 -2.98
N GLU A 208 2.10 10.29 -3.40
CA GLU A 208 2.36 8.84 -3.50
C GLU A 208 3.37 8.44 -4.58
N GLN A 209 3.74 9.37 -5.46
CA GLN A 209 4.62 9.12 -6.61
C GLN A 209 5.89 9.96 -6.60
N THR A 210 5.95 10.99 -5.76
CA THR A 210 7.05 11.95 -5.78
C THR A 210 7.68 12.09 -4.42
N CYS A 211 8.98 11.81 -4.32
CA CYS A 211 9.75 12.11 -3.12
C CYS A 211 11.01 12.91 -3.45
N MET A 212 11.44 13.71 -2.49
CA MET A 212 12.70 14.45 -2.51
C MET A 212 13.69 13.77 -1.58
N LEU A 213 14.85 13.43 -2.12
CA LEU A 213 16.03 13.04 -1.35
C LEU A 213 16.92 14.26 -1.19
N ARG A 214 17.28 14.59 0.06
CA ARG A 214 18.23 15.67 0.38
C ARG A 214 19.44 15.08 1.07
N PHE A 215 20.62 15.48 0.62
CA PHE A 215 21.91 15.06 1.16
C PHE A 215 22.64 16.28 1.67
N LYS A 216 23.09 16.26 2.93
CA LYS A 216 23.74 17.38 3.58
C LYS A 216 25.00 16.92 4.31
N ASP A 217 26.10 17.66 4.17
CA ASP A 217 27.31 17.42 4.98
C ASP A 217 27.08 17.88 6.43
N MET A 218 27.27 16.95 7.35
CA MET A 218 27.13 17.21 8.79
C MET A 218 28.47 17.46 9.48
N GLY A 219 29.56 17.35 8.74
CA GLY A 219 30.87 17.42 9.33
C GLY A 219 31.19 16.26 10.26
N PHE A 220 32.40 16.29 10.83
CA PHE A 220 32.88 15.27 11.78
C PHE A 220 33.67 15.93 12.91
N GLY A 221 32.98 16.60 13.82
CA GLY A 221 33.54 17.31 14.95
C GLY A 221 34.28 18.60 14.59
N GLU A 222 35.12 19.07 15.49
CA GLU A 222 35.83 20.33 15.33
C GLU A 222 36.91 20.29 14.20
N PHE A 223 37.47 19.12 13.94
CA PHE A 223 38.51 18.95 12.90
C PHE A 223 37.96 18.98 11.49
N TYR A 224 36.69 18.59 11.32
CA TYR A 224 36.02 18.59 10.03
C TYR A 224 34.64 19.23 10.19
N PRO A 225 34.56 20.56 10.27
CA PRO A 225 33.29 21.27 10.40
C PRO A 225 32.40 20.98 9.18
N ALA A 226 31.08 21.05 9.39
CA ALA A 226 30.12 20.95 8.31
C ALA A 226 30.38 22.00 7.24
N SER A 227 30.24 21.64 5.99
CA SER A 227 30.29 22.56 4.85
C SER A 227 28.88 22.99 4.45
N ASP A 228 28.80 23.93 3.49
CA ASP A 228 27.53 24.34 2.88
C ASP A 228 27.02 23.34 1.83
N PHE A 229 27.66 22.15 1.74
CA PHE A 229 27.25 21.13 0.79
C PHE A 229 25.82 20.65 1.09
N MET A 230 24.98 20.81 0.09
CA MET A 230 23.61 20.30 0.10
C MET A 230 23.18 20.05 -1.35
N ILE A 231 22.68 18.86 -1.62
CA ILE A 231 22.05 18.53 -2.91
C ILE A 231 20.67 17.95 -2.67
N GLU A 232 19.78 18.17 -3.63
CA GLU A 232 18.43 17.62 -3.65
C GLU A 232 18.23 16.83 -4.94
N LYS A 233 17.59 15.69 -4.82
CA LYS A 233 17.23 14.81 -5.94
C LYS A 233 15.78 14.44 -5.84
N GLU A 234 15.00 14.85 -6.82
CA GLU A 234 13.62 14.38 -6.97
C GLU A 234 13.60 13.00 -7.60
N LEU A 235 12.83 12.11 -7.00
CA LEU A 235 12.56 10.76 -7.48
C LEU A 235 11.09 10.63 -7.80
N HIS A 236 10.81 10.06 -8.98
CA HIS A 236 9.46 9.66 -9.36
C HIS A 236 9.31 8.16 -9.19
N LEU A 237 8.34 7.78 -8.37
CA LEU A 237 7.96 6.39 -8.12
C LEU A 237 6.79 6.00 -9.01
N GLY A 238 6.68 4.73 -9.34
CA GLY A 238 5.50 4.19 -10.01
C GLY A 238 4.32 4.13 -9.05
N GLY A 239 3.18 4.70 -9.41
CA GLY A 239 1.95 4.57 -8.64
C GLY A 239 1.23 3.24 -8.91
N ILE A 240 0.24 2.91 -8.05
CA ILE A 240 -0.61 1.70 -8.17
C ILE A 240 -1.18 1.50 -9.58
N ASN A 241 -1.50 2.59 -10.28
CA ASN A 241 -2.10 2.53 -11.62
C ASN A 241 -1.18 2.00 -12.73
N GLY A 242 0.14 2.00 -12.54
CA GLY A 242 1.11 1.46 -13.49
C GLY A 242 1.37 -0.04 -13.32
N GLN A 243 1.28 -0.55 -12.10
CA GLN A 243 1.72 -1.91 -11.75
C GLN A 243 0.66 -2.98 -11.93
N PHE A 244 -0.63 -2.64 -11.84
CA PHE A 244 -1.71 -3.63 -11.92
C PHE A 244 -2.35 -3.78 -13.31
N ASN A 245 -2.05 -2.88 -14.26
CA ASN A 245 -2.48 -3.03 -15.65
C ASN A 245 -1.72 -4.12 -16.43
N SER A 246 -0.61 -4.62 -15.90
CA SER A 246 0.17 -5.71 -16.50
C SER A 246 -0.25 -7.12 -16.04
N LEU A 247 -1.17 -7.22 -15.08
CA LEU A 247 -1.67 -8.47 -14.50
C LEU A 247 -3.11 -8.82 -14.92
N SER A 248 -3.68 -8.10 -15.89
CA SER A 248 -5.02 -8.35 -16.45
C SER A 248 -4.99 -9.24 -17.70
#